data_1e1595290237244268b9fc8e8fc020e5
#
_entry.id   1e1595290237244268b9fc8e8fc020e5
#
_cell.length_a   1.000
_cell.length_b   1.000
_cell.length_c   1.000
_cell.angle_alpha   90.00
_cell.angle_beta   90.00
_cell.angle_gamma   90.00
#
_symmetry.space_group_name_H-M   'P 1'
#
loop_
_entity.id
_entity.type
_entity.pdbx_description
1 polymer ?
#
loop_
_entity_poly.entity_id
_entity_poly.type
_entity_poly.pdbx_seq_one_letter_code
_entity_poly.pdbx_strand_id
1 'polypeptide(L)'
;MITANAAVGRTWAGHSIGILCGLTAGVTFLVGALDLAGAGLLQVGGGQAWAVDVGIMVTAVVAAALASRPVRQQVARVLAIDPDSPVHAYALALTVILFGAQLSSILFVDLLALDQSQPPLALGDLVAQETPFLIMAVAGVGLYIRRDAAGAATRLGLIRPAWWHVVIAFAAAGAFFAFVQQADVLSHQLSPAVAHEVDQTTQHLFGSLNNPLGIAALALLPGICEEILFRGALQPRIGLIATALLFTSIHTQYGVSLDTASIFVVAIGLGLIRKYTNTTSSMLCHVSYNLLAGVGLADSQLPVAVAIELALVGVSAYAIWSQRRRSPVPVES
;
A
#
# COMPACT_ATOMS: atom_id res chain seq x y z
N MET A 1 -1.46 -0.52 -18.43
CA MET A 1 -2.55 -1.40 -17.95
C MET A 1 -3.68 -1.62 -18.97
N ILE A 2 -4.19 -0.58 -19.65
CA ILE A 2 -5.25 -0.68 -20.67
C ILE A 2 -4.85 -1.65 -21.79
N THR A 3 -3.70 -1.42 -22.42
CA THR A 3 -3.15 -2.29 -23.49
C THR A 3 -2.96 -3.74 -23.01
N ALA A 4 -2.44 -3.93 -21.79
CA ALA A 4 -2.27 -5.27 -21.22
C ALA A 4 -3.60 -6.00 -21.05
N ASN A 5 -4.67 -5.30 -20.61
CA ASN A 5 -6.01 -5.88 -20.52
C ASN A 5 -6.62 -6.19 -21.89
N ALA A 6 -6.42 -5.33 -22.88
CA ALA A 6 -6.90 -5.55 -24.25
C ALA A 6 -6.18 -6.73 -24.94
N ALA A 7 -4.95 -7.05 -24.53
CA ALA A 7 -4.16 -8.14 -25.08
C ALA A 7 -4.58 -9.53 -24.54
N VAL A 8 -5.31 -9.62 -23.44
CA VAL A 8 -5.68 -10.91 -22.83
C VAL A 8 -6.50 -11.76 -23.81
N GLY A 9 -6.04 -12.99 -24.03
CA GLY A 9 -6.68 -13.93 -24.98
C GLY A 9 -6.44 -13.63 -26.45
N ARG A 10 -5.57 -12.68 -26.78
CA ARG A 10 -5.22 -12.34 -28.17
C ARG A 10 -3.90 -12.99 -28.58
N THR A 11 -3.72 -13.22 -29.89
CA THR A 11 -2.48 -13.78 -30.45
C THR A 11 -1.25 -12.92 -30.21
N TRP A 12 -1.44 -11.61 -30.03
CA TRP A 12 -0.37 -10.64 -29.75
C TRP A 12 -0.08 -10.42 -28.25
N ALA A 13 -0.68 -11.23 -27.36
CA ALA A 13 -0.47 -11.10 -25.90
C ALA A 13 1.02 -11.19 -25.51
N GLY A 14 1.75 -12.16 -26.08
CA GLY A 14 3.19 -12.31 -25.82
C GLY A 14 4.03 -11.10 -26.28
N HIS A 15 3.71 -10.51 -27.42
CA HIS A 15 4.37 -9.31 -27.91
C HIS A 15 4.07 -8.10 -27.01
N SER A 16 2.81 -7.96 -26.54
CA SER A 16 2.45 -6.88 -25.62
C SER A 16 3.22 -6.95 -24.30
N ILE A 17 3.48 -8.14 -23.76
CA ILE A 17 4.32 -8.32 -22.57
C ILE A 17 5.72 -7.78 -22.82
N GLY A 18 6.35 -8.22 -23.91
CA GLY A 18 7.71 -7.78 -24.28
C GLY A 18 7.80 -6.27 -24.45
N ILE A 19 6.85 -5.68 -25.17
CA ILE A 19 6.81 -4.22 -25.42
C ILE A 19 6.58 -3.45 -24.12
N LEU A 20 5.54 -3.79 -23.37
CA LEU A 20 5.17 -3.03 -22.15
C LEU A 20 6.25 -3.13 -21.07
N CYS A 21 6.71 -4.34 -20.75
CA CYS A 21 7.77 -4.52 -19.75
C CYS A 21 9.11 -3.94 -20.24
N GLY A 22 9.45 -4.14 -21.52
CA GLY A 22 10.69 -3.63 -22.09
C GLY A 22 10.75 -2.11 -22.17
N LEU A 23 9.69 -1.47 -22.66
CA LEU A 23 9.63 0.00 -22.72
C LEU A 23 9.67 0.62 -21.32
N THR A 24 8.87 0.11 -20.38
CA THR A 24 8.85 0.67 -19.04
C THR A 24 10.20 0.47 -18.35
N ALA A 25 10.77 -0.71 -18.41
CA ALA A 25 12.10 -0.98 -17.87
C ALA A 25 13.19 -0.14 -18.58
N GLY A 26 13.12 0.00 -19.92
CA GLY A 26 14.05 0.83 -20.68
C GLY A 26 13.99 2.30 -20.28
N VAL A 27 12.79 2.86 -20.10
CA VAL A 27 12.61 4.24 -19.60
C VAL A 27 13.18 4.37 -18.18
N THR A 28 12.86 3.44 -17.28
CA THR A 28 13.39 3.44 -15.91
C THR A 28 14.92 3.38 -15.90
N PHE A 29 15.52 2.51 -16.72
CA PHE A 29 16.97 2.41 -16.85
C PHE A 29 17.58 3.72 -17.38
N LEU A 30 16.95 4.31 -18.40
CA LEU A 30 17.43 5.55 -19.00
C LEU A 30 17.37 6.71 -18.01
N VAL A 31 16.30 6.80 -17.18
CA VAL A 31 16.20 7.81 -16.12
C VAL A 31 17.40 7.69 -15.17
N GLY A 32 17.65 6.50 -14.60
CA GLY A 32 18.80 6.30 -13.71
C GLY A 32 20.14 6.58 -14.39
N ALA A 33 20.32 6.16 -15.65
CA ALA A 33 21.57 6.40 -16.39
C ALA A 33 21.81 7.89 -16.71
N LEU A 34 20.78 8.62 -17.08
CA LEU A 34 20.87 10.08 -17.33
C LEU A 34 21.14 10.83 -16.02
N ASP A 35 20.50 10.42 -14.93
CA ASP A 35 20.72 11.06 -13.64
C ASP A 35 22.14 10.82 -13.13
N LEU A 36 22.64 9.60 -13.25
CA LEU A 36 24.04 9.24 -12.97
C LEU A 36 25.02 10.06 -13.83
N ALA A 37 24.62 10.43 -15.05
CA ALA A 37 25.39 11.30 -15.93
C ALA A 37 25.26 12.81 -15.60
N GLY A 38 24.51 13.17 -14.55
CA GLY A 38 24.35 14.54 -14.06
C GLY A 38 23.14 15.30 -14.59
N ALA A 39 22.12 14.61 -15.12
CA ALA A 39 20.90 15.26 -15.59
C ALA A 39 20.00 15.82 -14.49
N GLY A 40 20.15 15.37 -13.23
CA GLY A 40 19.38 15.86 -12.09
C GLY A 40 17.87 15.57 -12.18
N LEU A 41 17.49 14.46 -12.78
CA LEU A 41 16.08 14.09 -13.02
C LEU A 41 15.37 13.63 -11.74
N LEU A 42 16.12 12.98 -10.84
CA LEU A 42 15.58 12.39 -9.61
C LEU A 42 15.62 13.34 -8.43
N GLN A 43 16.32 14.48 -8.57
CA GLN A 43 16.48 15.51 -7.53
C GLN A 43 16.94 14.97 -6.17
N VAL A 44 17.66 13.85 -6.18
CA VAL A 44 18.22 13.24 -4.98
C VAL A 44 19.52 13.93 -4.66
N GLY A 45 19.54 14.70 -3.57
CA GLY A 45 20.76 15.34 -3.06
C GLY A 45 21.59 14.39 -2.19
N GLY A 46 22.89 14.70 -2.04
CA GLY A 46 23.78 14.00 -1.10
C GLY A 46 24.86 13.15 -1.75
N GLY A 47 25.85 12.73 -0.95
CA GLY A 47 27.04 12.02 -1.45
C GLY A 47 26.80 10.60 -1.99
N GLN A 48 25.60 10.05 -1.82
CA GLN A 48 25.22 8.72 -2.29
C GLN A 48 24.15 8.72 -3.41
N ALA A 49 23.87 9.87 -4.01
CA ALA A 49 22.88 10.00 -5.10
C ALA A 49 23.15 8.96 -6.22
N TRP A 50 24.43 8.75 -6.61
CA TRP A 50 24.82 7.73 -7.60
C TRP A 50 24.35 6.32 -7.25
N ALA A 51 24.22 5.98 -5.95
CA ALA A 51 23.79 4.65 -5.52
C ALA A 51 22.29 4.46 -5.76
N VAL A 52 21.49 5.52 -5.65
CA VAL A 52 20.08 5.52 -6.03
C VAL A 52 19.94 5.29 -7.53
N ASP A 53 20.73 5.99 -8.35
CA ASP A 53 20.71 5.87 -9.81
C ASP A 53 21.03 4.44 -10.26
N VAL A 54 22.11 3.87 -9.69
CA VAL A 54 22.48 2.48 -9.92
C VAL A 54 21.39 1.52 -9.44
N GLY A 55 20.80 1.77 -8.26
CA GLY A 55 19.69 0.98 -7.74
C GLY A 55 18.47 0.98 -8.66
N ILE A 56 18.13 2.12 -9.25
CA ILE A 56 17.06 2.25 -10.25
C ILE A 56 17.42 1.50 -11.54
N MET A 57 18.66 1.59 -12.00
CA MET A 57 19.11 0.84 -13.17
C MET A 57 19.06 -0.68 -12.94
N VAL A 58 19.51 -1.16 -11.79
CA VAL A 58 19.41 -2.58 -11.39
C VAL A 58 17.94 -3.02 -11.34
N THR A 59 17.10 -2.21 -10.73
CA THR A 59 15.65 -2.46 -10.66
C THR A 59 15.03 -2.57 -12.05
N ALA A 60 15.43 -1.70 -12.98
CA ALA A 60 14.97 -1.75 -14.37
C ALA A 60 15.38 -3.06 -15.08
N VAL A 61 16.60 -3.53 -14.85
CA VAL A 61 17.08 -4.83 -15.39
C VAL A 61 16.25 -5.99 -14.83
N VAL A 62 15.95 -5.99 -13.52
CA VAL A 62 15.10 -7.00 -12.90
C VAL A 62 13.68 -6.96 -13.47
N ALA A 63 13.12 -5.77 -13.66
CA ALA A 63 11.80 -5.60 -14.27
C ALA A 63 11.77 -6.06 -15.73
N ALA A 64 12.84 -5.78 -16.50
CA ALA A 64 12.98 -6.25 -17.88
C ALA A 64 13.02 -7.79 -17.99
N ALA A 65 13.63 -8.47 -17.00
CA ALA A 65 13.66 -9.93 -16.97
C ALA A 65 12.26 -10.56 -16.91
N LEU A 66 11.26 -9.83 -16.40
CA LEU A 66 9.85 -10.26 -16.37
C LEU A 66 9.20 -10.27 -17.78
N ALA A 67 9.80 -9.70 -18.79
CA ALA A 67 9.40 -9.92 -20.19
C ALA A 67 9.62 -11.37 -20.63
N SER A 68 10.54 -12.10 -19.96
CA SER A 68 10.88 -13.49 -20.25
C SER A 68 9.85 -14.45 -19.60
N ARG A 69 9.28 -15.35 -20.41
CA ARG A 69 8.33 -16.37 -19.93
C ARG A 69 8.92 -17.31 -18.88
N PRO A 70 10.14 -17.86 -19.05
CA PRO A 70 10.78 -18.71 -18.04
C PRO A 70 10.91 -18.03 -16.68
N VAL A 71 11.26 -16.74 -16.62
CA VAL A 71 11.32 -15.97 -15.37
C VAL A 71 9.96 -15.90 -14.72
N ARG A 72 8.89 -15.54 -15.47
CA ARG A 72 7.54 -15.51 -14.92
C ARG A 72 7.05 -16.87 -14.45
N GLN A 73 7.43 -17.96 -15.09
CA GLN A 73 7.12 -19.32 -14.65
C GLN A 73 7.77 -19.66 -13.30
N GLN A 74 9.00 -19.20 -13.05
CA GLN A 74 9.63 -19.37 -11.72
C GLN A 74 8.88 -18.53 -10.66
N VAL A 75 8.56 -17.27 -10.97
CA VAL A 75 7.81 -16.39 -10.08
C VAL A 75 6.41 -16.96 -9.78
N ALA A 76 5.74 -17.57 -10.75
CA ALA A 76 4.43 -18.20 -10.58
C ALA A 76 4.42 -19.42 -9.64
N ARG A 77 5.59 -19.96 -9.28
CA ARG A 77 5.69 -21.01 -8.24
C ARG A 77 5.45 -20.48 -6.83
N VAL A 78 5.66 -19.19 -6.64
CA VAL A 78 5.56 -18.53 -5.32
C VAL A 78 4.39 -17.56 -5.29
N LEU A 79 4.14 -16.84 -6.38
CA LEU A 79 3.08 -15.83 -6.49
C LEU A 79 1.88 -16.36 -7.27
N ALA A 80 0.69 -15.93 -6.90
CA ALA A 80 -0.57 -16.32 -7.55
C ALA A 80 -0.78 -15.58 -8.90
N ILE A 81 0.22 -15.64 -9.78
CA ILE A 81 0.19 -15.03 -11.11
C ILE A 81 0.04 -16.09 -12.21
N ASP A 82 -0.57 -15.70 -13.31
CA ASP A 82 -0.54 -16.46 -14.57
C ASP A 82 0.65 -15.95 -15.40
N PRO A 83 1.66 -16.80 -15.70
CA PRO A 83 2.86 -16.39 -16.44
C PRO A 83 2.59 -15.96 -17.89
N ASP A 84 1.43 -16.34 -18.45
CA ASP A 84 1.03 -16.00 -19.81
C ASP A 84 0.11 -14.78 -19.87
N SER A 85 -0.31 -14.24 -18.71
CA SER A 85 -1.17 -13.06 -18.63
C SER A 85 -0.38 -11.76 -18.83
N PRO A 86 -0.69 -10.93 -19.85
CA PRO A 86 -0.07 -9.63 -20.04
C PRO A 86 -0.28 -8.69 -18.84
N VAL A 87 -1.45 -8.78 -18.21
CA VAL A 87 -1.80 -7.97 -17.04
C VAL A 87 -0.92 -8.32 -15.85
N HIS A 88 -0.74 -9.62 -15.56
CA HIS A 88 0.08 -10.04 -14.42
C HIS A 88 1.55 -9.74 -14.66
N ALA A 89 2.07 -9.97 -15.87
CA ALA A 89 3.44 -9.65 -16.23
C ALA A 89 3.75 -8.15 -16.06
N TYR A 90 2.89 -7.30 -16.61
CA TYR A 90 3.09 -5.86 -16.58
C TYR A 90 2.85 -5.26 -15.18
N ALA A 91 1.83 -5.75 -14.44
CA ALA A 91 1.62 -5.34 -13.05
C ALA A 91 2.82 -5.71 -12.17
N LEU A 92 3.40 -6.90 -12.36
CA LEU A 92 4.57 -7.33 -11.62
C LEU A 92 5.80 -6.48 -11.96
N ALA A 93 6.02 -6.12 -13.23
CA ALA A 93 7.09 -5.21 -13.63
C ALA A 93 6.97 -3.84 -12.97
N LEU A 94 5.76 -3.26 -12.96
CA LEU A 94 5.48 -1.98 -12.26
C LEU A 94 5.70 -2.10 -10.75
N THR A 95 5.28 -3.22 -10.14
CA THR A 95 5.50 -3.48 -8.70
C THR A 95 6.99 -3.56 -8.38
N VAL A 96 7.78 -4.25 -9.22
CA VAL A 96 9.24 -4.34 -9.04
C VAL A 96 9.89 -2.96 -9.18
N ILE A 97 9.47 -2.17 -10.18
CA ILE A 97 10.00 -0.82 -10.38
C ILE A 97 9.68 0.07 -9.18
N LEU A 98 8.43 0.09 -8.74
CA LEU A 98 8.03 0.89 -7.58
C LEU A 98 8.80 0.46 -6.31
N PHE A 99 8.79 -0.83 -5.99
CA PHE A 99 9.46 -1.33 -4.79
C PHE A 99 10.97 -1.13 -4.84
N GLY A 100 11.59 -1.37 -5.98
CA GLY A 100 13.04 -1.19 -6.14
C GLY A 100 13.48 0.27 -6.08
N ALA A 101 12.69 1.19 -6.64
CA ALA A 101 12.94 2.63 -6.50
C ALA A 101 12.82 3.07 -5.03
N GLN A 102 11.75 2.66 -4.34
CA GLN A 102 11.57 2.95 -2.91
C GLN A 102 12.69 2.34 -2.06
N LEU A 103 13.06 1.09 -2.33
CA LEU A 103 14.16 0.44 -1.61
C LEU A 103 15.49 1.17 -1.82
N SER A 104 15.79 1.62 -3.05
CA SER A 104 17.00 2.41 -3.34
C SER A 104 16.98 3.72 -2.57
N SER A 105 15.85 4.42 -2.52
CA SER A 105 15.71 5.64 -1.74
C SER A 105 15.87 5.38 -0.23
N ILE A 106 15.22 4.36 0.31
CA ILE A 106 15.30 4.01 1.74
C ILE A 106 16.75 3.68 2.17
N LEU A 107 17.54 3.05 1.27
CA LEU A 107 18.90 2.62 1.59
C LEU A 107 19.95 3.73 1.46
N PHE A 108 19.73 4.72 0.58
CA PHE A 108 20.78 5.65 0.16
C PHE A 108 20.41 7.13 0.31
N VAL A 109 19.18 7.46 0.73
CA VAL A 109 18.69 8.82 0.91
C VAL A 109 18.30 9.04 2.36
N ASP A 110 18.63 10.19 2.90
CA ASP A 110 18.00 10.68 4.10
C ASP A 110 16.58 11.15 3.77
N LEU A 111 15.62 10.24 3.95
CA LEU A 111 14.23 10.47 3.57
C LEU A 111 13.57 11.55 4.41
N LEU A 112 13.90 11.62 5.70
CA LEU A 112 13.33 12.63 6.60
C LEU A 112 13.79 14.03 6.20
N ALA A 113 15.09 14.20 5.93
CA ALA A 113 15.63 15.46 5.43
C ALA A 113 15.05 15.83 4.05
N LEU A 114 14.88 14.84 3.17
CA LEU A 114 14.26 15.06 1.86
C LEU A 114 12.82 15.55 2.01
N ASP A 115 12.00 14.87 2.80
CA ASP A 115 10.59 15.21 3.01
C ASP A 115 10.44 16.57 3.71
N GLN A 116 11.35 16.93 4.65
CA GLN A 116 11.38 18.26 5.25
C GLN A 116 11.76 19.36 4.25
N SER A 117 12.47 19.05 3.18
CA SER A 117 12.80 20.00 2.11
C SER A 117 11.66 20.27 1.14
N GLN A 118 10.63 19.41 1.12
CA GLN A 118 9.44 19.58 0.28
C GLN A 118 8.49 20.64 0.88
N PRO A 119 7.66 21.31 0.07
CA PRO A 119 6.61 22.17 0.62
C PRO A 119 5.58 21.35 1.42
N PRO A 120 4.95 21.93 2.46
CA PRO A 120 3.83 21.29 3.14
C PRO A 120 2.73 20.86 2.17
N LEU A 121 2.16 19.68 2.39
CA LEU A 121 1.13 19.13 1.53
C LEU A 121 -0.15 19.97 1.55
N ALA A 122 -0.63 20.39 0.38
CA ALA A 122 -1.96 20.93 0.22
C ALA A 122 -2.96 19.79 -0.13
N LEU A 123 -4.26 20.09 -0.01
CA LEU A 123 -5.31 19.12 -0.36
C LEU A 123 -5.21 18.64 -1.82
N GLY A 124 -4.81 19.54 -2.73
CA GLY A 124 -4.59 19.19 -4.14
C GLY A 124 -3.47 18.18 -4.35
N ASP A 125 -2.39 18.30 -3.58
CA ASP A 125 -1.25 17.39 -3.65
C ASP A 125 -1.64 16.00 -3.14
N LEU A 126 -2.42 15.93 -2.04
CA LEU A 126 -2.96 14.67 -1.54
C LEU A 126 -3.84 13.97 -2.58
N VAL A 127 -4.74 14.70 -3.23
CA VAL A 127 -5.56 14.17 -4.34
C VAL A 127 -4.69 13.68 -5.49
N ALA A 128 -3.64 14.43 -5.85
CA ALA A 128 -2.73 14.06 -6.93
C ALA A 128 -1.89 12.82 -6.60
N GLN A 129 -1.52 12.62 -5.32
CA GLN A 129 -0.79 11.43 -4.86
C GLN A 129 -1.67 10.18 -4.83
N GLU A 130 -2.93 10.29 -4.41
CA GLU A 130 -3.82 9.15 -4.21
C GLU A 130 -4.53 8.69 -5.50
N THR A 131 -4.85 9.62 -6.40
CA THR A 131 -5.56 9.32 -7.65
C THR A 131 -4.86 8.26 -8.51
N PRO A 132 -3.53 8.24 -8.69
CA PRO A 132 -2.82 7.20 -9.43
C PRO A 132 -3.05 5.79 -8.89
N PHE A 133 -3.17 5.60 -7.57
CA PHE A 133 -3.44 4.29 -6.97
C PHE A 133 -4.80 3.76 -7.42
N LEU A 134 -5.83 4.60 -7.37
CA LEU A 134 -7.16 4.24 -7.85
C LEU A 134 -7.16 3.92 -9.34
N ILE A 135 -6.54 4.79 -10.17
CA ILE A 135 -6.44 4.59 -11.63
C ILE A 135 -5.72 3.27 -11.93
N MET A 136 -4.60 2.99 -11.27
CA MET A 136 -3.84 1.77 -11.49
C MET A 136 -4.64 0.53 -11.11
N ALA A 137 -5.38 0.57 -10.00
CA ALA A 137 -6.20 -0.54 -9.56
C ALA A 137 -7.34 -0.84 -10.56
N VAL A 138 -8.12 0.16 -10.95
CA VAL A 138 -9.27 -0.03 -11.86
C VAL A 138 -8.82 -0.37 -13.28
N ALA A 139 -7.74 0.25 -13.78
CA ALA A 139 -7.12 -0.12 -15.04
C ALA A 139 -6.50 -1.53 -14.99
N GLY A 140 -5.91 -1.91 -13.83
CA GLY A 140 -5.31 -3.22 -13.61
C GLY A 140 -6.32 -4.36 -13.68
N VAL A 141 -7.50 -4.18 -13.07
CA VAL A 141 -8.56 -5.19 -13.16
C VAL A 141 -9.32 -5.17 -14.47
N GLY A 142 -9.10 -4.18 -15.34
CA GLY A 142 -9.67 -4.09 -16.68
C GLY A 142 -11.11 -3.58 -16.70
N LEU A 143 -11.42 -2.57 -15.87
CA LEU A 143 -12.70 -1.88 -15.89
C LEU A 143 -13.00 -1.37 -17.31
N TYR A 144 -14.21 -1.65 -17.81
CA TYR A 144 -14.72 -1.34 -19.16
C TYR A 144 -13.89 -1.90 -20.33
N ILE A 145 -12.91 -2.79 -20.06
CA ILE A 145 -12.13 -3.50 -21.11
C ILE A 145 -12.47 -4.98 -21.10
N ARG A 146 -12.43 -5.61 -19.92
CA ARG A 146 -12.73 -7.04 -19.71
C ARG A 146 -13.84 -7.26 -18.69
N ARG A 147 -14.18 -6.25 -17.91
CA ARG A 147 -15.18 -6.30 -16.85
C ARG A 147 -16.03 -5.05 -16.89
N ASP A 148 -17.31 -5.22 -16.63
CA ASP A 148 -18.19 -4.12 -16.25
C ASP A 148 -17.88 -3.63 -14.81
N ALA A 149 -18.59 -2.61 -14.35
CA ALA A 149 -18.36 -2.04 -13.03
C ALA A 149 -18.60 -3.06 -11.89
N ALA A 150 -19.64 -3.90 -12.01
CA ALA A 150 -19.97 -4.91 -10.99
C ALA A 150 -18.89 -6.00 -10.93
N GLY A 151 -18.43 -6.50 -12.07
CA GLY A 151 -17.36 -7.48 -12.16
C GLY A 151 -16.01 -6.94 -11.68
N ALA A 152 -15.71 -5.66 -11.95
CA ALA A 152 -14.51 -4.99 -11.45
C ALA A 152 -14.58 -4.81 -9.92
N ALA A 153 -15.70 -4.34 -9.38
CA ALA A 153 -15.92 -4.22 -7.95
C ALA A 153 -15.77 -5.56 -7.22
N THR A 154 -16.40 -6.62 -7.75
CA THR A 154 -16.28 -7.97 -7.20
C THR A 154 -14.82 -8.45 -7.23
N ARG A 155 -14.10 -8.24 -8.34
CA ARG A 155 -12.68 -8.63 -8.48
C ARG A 155 -11.79 -7.87 -7.48
N LEU A 156 -12.10 -6.61 -7.18
CA LEU A 156 -11.40 -5.80 -6.19
C LEU A 156 -11.82 -6.14 -4.75
N GLY A 157 -12.84 -6.96 -4.55
CA GLY A 157 -13.40 -7.26 -3.23
C GLY A 157 -14.20 -6.11 -2.63
N LEU A 158 -14.70 -5.21 -3.48
CA LEU A 158 -15.60 -4.11 -3.12
C LEU A 158 -17.03 -4.67 -3.09
N ILE A 159 -17.33 -5.41 -2.05
CA ILE A 159 -18.62 -6.06 -1.81
C ILE A 159 -19.20 -5.60 -0.48
N ARG A 160 -20.53 -5.70 -0.36
CA ARG A 160 -21.21 -5.33 0.88
C ARG A 160 -20.69 -6.16 2.05
N PRO A 161 -20.15 -5.53 3.11
CA PRO A 161 -19.69 -6.26 4.27
C PRO A 161 -20.87 -6.83 5.07
N ALA A 162 -20.67 -7.98 5.69
CA ALA A 162 -21.59 -8.45 6.73
C ALA A 162 -21.46 -7.55 7.97
N TRP A 163 -22.51 -7.50 8.82
CA TRP A 163 -22.50 -6.64 10.01
C TRP A 163 -21.27 -6.87 10.91
N TRP A 164 -20.86 -8.10 11.08
CA TRP A 164 -19.71 -8.46 11.92
C TRP A 164 -18.37 -8.08 11.29
N HIS A 165 -18.29 -7.95 9.95
CA HIS A 165 -17.12 -7.38 9.27
C HIS A 165 -16.93 -5.91 9.64
N VAL A 166 -18.05 -5.16 9.78
CA VAL A 166 -18.05 -3.76 10.19
C VAL A 166 -17.53 -3.62 11.61
N VAL A 167 -18.03 -4.46 12.52
CA VAL A 167 -17.58 -4.44 13.93
C VAL A 167 -16.09 -4.76 14.04
N ILE A 168 -15.60 -5.79 13.31
CA ILE A 168 -14.17 -6.13 13.28
C ILE A 168 -13.35 -4.97 12.73
N ALA A 169 -13.84 -4.27 11.70
CA ALA A 169 -13.10 -3.14 11.11
C ALA A 169 -12.90 -2.01 12.13
N PHE A 170 -13.94 -1.65 12.91
CA PHE A 170 -13.83 -0.64 13.96
C PHE A 170 -12.96 -1.10 15.13
N ALA A 171 -13.13 -2.33 15.60
CA ALA A 171 -12.29 -2.90 16.64
C ALA A 171 -10.82 -2.94 16.24
N ALA A 172 -10.52 -3.33 15.00
CA ALA A 172 -9.15 -3.34 14.50
C ALA A 172 -8.57 -1.91 14.37
N ALA A 173 -9.38 -0.92 13.97
CA ALA A 173 -8.95 0.47 13.89
C ALA A 173 -8.55 1.03 15.26
N GLY A 174 -9.33 0.79 16.30
CA GLY A 174 -8.99 1.17 17.67
C GLY A 174 -7.74 0.45 18.19
N ALA A 175 -7.63 -0.85 17.94
CA ALA A 175 -6.46 -1.64 18.31
C ALA A 175 -5.19 -1.15 17.60
N PHE A 176 -5.25 -0.82 16.30
CA PHE A 176 -4.13 -0.25 15.55
C PHE A 176 -3.74 1.13 16.08
N PHE A 177 -4.72 1.98 16.37
CA PHE A 177 -4.47 3.28 16.99
C PHE A 177 -3.72 3.13 18.31
N ALA A 178 -4.21 2.30 19.22
CA ALA A 178 -3.56 2.05 20.50
C ALA A 178 -2.15 1.44 20.33
N PHE A 179 -1.97 0.53 19.39
CA PHE A 179 -0.68 -0.08 19.08
C PHE A 179 0.33 0.96 18.57
N VAL A 180 -0.06 1.82 17.61
CA VAL A 180 0.83 2.82 17.04
C VAL A 180 1.19 3.88 18.08
N GLN A 181 0.27 4.30 18.94
CA GLN A 181 0.56 5.19 20.06
C GLN A 181 1.59 4.59 21.04
N GLN A 182 1.52 3.28 21.31
CA GLN A 182 2.53 2.63 22.15
C GLN A 182 3.88 2.48 21.44
N ALA A 183 3.88 2.24 20.12
CA ALA A 183 5.10 2.19 19.32
C ALA A 183 5.79 3.55 19.28
N ASP A 184 5.03 4.64 19.16
CA ASP A 184 5.54 6.02 19.21
C ASP A 184 6.18 6.34 20.57
N VAL A 185 5.50 6.02 21.69
CA VAL A 185 6.10 6.17 23.04
C VAL A 185 7.41 5.37 23.15
N LEU A 186 7.46 4.17 22.62
CA LEU A 186 8.65 3.34 22.60
C LEU A 186 9.75 3.93 21.70
N SER A 187 9.38 4.49 20.55
CA SER A 187 10.28 5.19 19.62
C SER A 187 11.00 6.34 20.34
N HIS A 188 10.26 7.18 21.07
CA HIS A 188 10.80 8.27 21.88
C HIS A 188 11.73 7.81 23.01
N GLN A 189 11.50 6.64 23.59
CA GLN A 189 12.35 6.08 24.64
C GLN A 189 13.65 5.47 24.09
N LEU A 190 13.58 4.75 22.97
CA LEU A 190 14.71 4.00 22.41
C LEU A 190 15.56 4.80 21.44
N SER A 191 14.95 5.72 20.70
CA SER A 191 15.59 6.49 19.63
C SER A 191 15.05 7.93 19.59
N PRO A 192 15.20 8.73 20.67
CA PRO A 192 14.55 10.04 20.81
C PRO A 192 14.90 11.02 19.69
N ALA A 193 16.12 10.97 19.16
CA ALA A 193 16.53 11.84 18.05
C ALA A 193 15.76 11.53 16.77
N VAL A 194 15.65 10.24 16.42
CA VAL A 194 14.89 9.79 15.21
C VAL A 194 13.40 10.06 15.40
N ALA A 195 12.82 9.75 16.57
CA ALA A 195 11.43 10.02 16.87
C ALA A 195 11.09 11.51 16.71
N HIS A 196 11.92 12.38 17.26
CA HIS A 196 11.74 13.84 17.13
C HIS A 196 11.81 14.31 15.65
N GLU A 197 12.69 13.74 14.86
CA GLU A 197 12.82 14.05 13.44
C GLU A 197 11.59 13.56 12.63
N VAL A 198 11.05 12.38 12.96
CA VAL A 198 9.79 11.87 12.40
C VAL A 198 8.62 12.79 12.74
N ASP A 199 8.53 13.25 13.99
CA ASP A 199 7.49 14.20 14.41
C ASP A 199 7.56 15.50 13.62
N GLN A 200 8.77 16.07 13.51
CA GLN A 200 8.99 17.31 12.75
C GLN A 200 8.62 17.14 11.29
N THR A 201 9.01 16.04 10.66
CA THR A 201 8.69 15.72 9.26
C THR A 201 7.18 15.58 9.07
N THR A 202 6.51 14.83 9.94
CA THR A 202 5.06 14.63 9.91
C THR A 202 4.32 15.95 10.11
N GLN A 203 4.72 16.75 11.09
CA GLN A 203 4.12 18.08 11.34
C GLN A 203 4.37 19.03 10.16
N HIS A 204 5.56 19.00 9.57
CA HIS A 204 5.89 19.81 8.39
C HIS A 204 5.01 19.45 7.19
N LEU A 205 4.91 18.17 6.86
CA LEU A 205 4.16 17.71 5.69
C LEU A 205 2.65 17.89 5.85
N PHE A 206 2.09 17.49 7.00
CA PHE A 206 0.64 17.38 7.18
C PHE A 206 0.02 18.49 8.02
N GLY A 207 0.83 19.36 8.64
CA GLY A 207 0.33 20.41 9.53
C GLY A 207 -0.66 21.38 8.89
N SER A 208 -0.50 21.66 7.59
CA SER A 208 -1.45 22.49 6.82
C SER A 208 -2.84 21.84 6.67
N LEU A 209 -2.93 20.53 6.78
CA LEU A 209 -4.15 19.71 6.71
C LEU A 209 -4.77 19.44 8.10
N ASN A 210 -4.21 20.00 9.18
CA ASN A 210 -4.76 19.88 10.53
C ASN A 210 -6.00 20.78 10.73
N ASN A 211 -7.04 20.49 9.97
CA ASN A 211 -8.38 21.10 10.02
C ASN A 211 -9.42 20.04 9.61
N PRO A 212 -10.71 20.24 9.90
CA PRO A 212 -11.73 19.21 9.69
C PRO A 212 -11.78 18.64 8.25
N LEU A 213 -11.59 19.48 7.24
CA LEU A 213 -11.59 19.04 5.84
C LEU A 213 -10.30 18.25 5.50
N GLY A 214 -9.14 18.74 5.95
CA GLY A 214 -7.85 18.07 5.76
C GLY A 214 -7.79 16.71 6.47
N ILE A 215 -8.24 16.65 7.72
CA ILE A 215 -8.34 15.38 8.48
C ILE A 215 -9.26 14.38 7.76
N ALA A 216 -10.44 14.85 7.31
CA ALA A 216 -11.34 13.99 6.55
C ALA A 216 -10.70 13.51 5.23
N ALA A 217 -9.97 14.35 4.52
CA ALA A 217 -9.27 13.99 3.29
C ALA A 217 -8.14 12.99 3.55
N LEU A 218 -7.29 13.22 4.58
CA LEU A 218 -6.23 12.31 5.00
C LEU A 218 -6.77 10.95 5.47
N ALA A 219 -7.99 10.92 6.00
CA ALA A 219 -8.62 9.66 6.36
C ALA A 219 -9.21 8.93 5.15
N LEU A 220 -9.95 9.64 4.30
CA LEU A 220 -10.75 9.03 3.22
C LEU A 220 -9.90 8.68 1.99
N LEU A 221 -9.03 9.58 1.52
CA LEU A 221 -8.33 9.38 0.25
C LEU A 221 -7.34 8.20 0.33
N PRO A 222 -6.37 8.15 1.27
CA PRO A 222 -5.50 6.99 1.41
C PRO A 222 -6.30 5.73 1.78
N GLY A 223 -7.21 5.81 2.77
CA GLY A 223 -8.02 4.68 3.21
C GLY A 223 -8.86 4.03 2.11
N ILE A 224 -9.20 4.75 1.05
CA ILE A 224 -9.93 4.23 -0.11
C ILE A 224 -8.98 3.84 -1.23
N CYS A 225 -8.14 4.76 -1.70
CA CYS A 225 -7.32 4.57 -2.91
C CYS A 225 -6.25 3.49 -2.70
N GLU A 226 -5.57 3.52 -1.57
CA GLU A 226 -4.56 2.53 -1.23
C GLU A 226 -5.16 1.15 -1.01
N GLU A 227 -6.28 1.04 -0.27
CA GLU A 227 -6.90 -0.26 -0.04
C GLU A 227 -7.40 -0.91 -1.35
N ILE A 228 -7.94 -0.12 -2.28
CA ILE A 228 -8.36 -0.62 -3.59
C ILE A 228 -7.15 -1.17 -4.37
N LEU A 229 -6.01 -0.48 -4.34
CA LEU A 229 -4.79 -0.94 -5.02
C LEU A 229 -4.16 -2.12 -4.28
N PHE A 230 -3.77 -1.91 -3.03
CA PHE A 230 -2.95 -2.88 -2.30
C PHE A 230 -3.77 -4.13 -1.93
N ARG A 231 -4.95 -3.99 -1.32
CA ARG A 231 -5.76 -5.13 -0.86
C ARG A 231 -6.67 -5.68 -1.95
N GLY A 232 -7.22 -4.80 -2.80
CA GLY A 232 -8.10 -5.19 -3.89
C GLY A 232 -7.37 -5.78 -5.08
N ALA A 233 -6.38 -5.08 -5.62
CA ALA A 233 -5.71 -5.46 -6.86
C ALA A 233 -4.47 -6.35 -6.64
N LEU A 234 -3.54 -5.96 -5.74
CA LEU A 234 -2.22 -6.55 -5.57
C LEU A 234 -2.20 -7.76 -4.65
N GLN A 235 -2.70 -7.65 -3.42
CA GLN A 235 -2.60 -8.71 -2.42
C GLN A 235 -3.09 -10.09 -2.89
N PRO A 236 -4.16 -10.25 -3.68
CA PRO A 236 -4.56 -11.54 -4.19
C PRO A 236 -3.55 -12.17 -5.18
N ARG A 237 -2.53 -11.43 -5.62
CA ARG A 237 -1.52 -11.86 -6.61
C ARG A 237 -0.14 -12.02 -6.03
N ILE A 238 0.31 -11.03 -5.27
CA ILE A 238 1.67 -11.03 -4.70
C ILE A 238 1.70 -11.50 -3.23
N GLY A 239 0.54 -11.72 -2.63
CA GLY A 239 0.41 -12.21 -1.26
C GLY A 239 0.48 -11.12 -0.20
N LEU A 240 0.23 -11.51 1.05
CA LEU A 240 0.10 -10.62 2.20
C LEU A 240 1.40 -9.87 2.50
N ILE A 241 2.51 -10.60 2.65
CA ILE A 241 3.79 -10.03 3.10
C ILE A 241 4.36 -9.07 2.05
N ALA A 242 4.41 -9.48 0.77
CA ALA A 242 4.95 -8.63 -0.30
C ALA A 242 4.11 -7.34 -0.46
N THR A 243 2.78 -7.44 -0.30
CA THR A 243 1.91 -6.26 -0.35
C THR A 243 2.13 -5.35 0.85
N ALA A 244 2.32 -5.91 2.05
CA ALA A 244 2.60 -5.10 3.25
C ALA A 244 3.96 -4.39 3.15
N LEU A 245 5.01 -5.06 2.66
CA LEU A 245 6.32 -4.44 2.41
C LEU A 245 6.21 -3.30 1.40
N LEU A 246 5.51 -3.52 0.29
CA LEU A 246 5.30 -2.48 -0.72
C LEU A 246 4.50 -1.30 -0.16
N PHE A 247 3.46 -1.56 0.61
CA PHE A 247 2.66 -0.54 1.29
C PHE A 247 3.51 0.29 2.26
N THR A 248 4.32 -0.38 3.08
CA THR A 248 5.21 0.31 4.03
C THR A 248 6.26 1.15 3.32
N SER A 249 6.81 0.67 2.20
CA SER A 249 7.88 1.36 1.48
C SER A 249 7.47 2.71 0.88
N ILE A 250 6.18 2.97 0.69
CA ILE A 250 5.69 4.28 0.19
C ILE A 250 5.46 5.31 1.31
N HIS A 251 5.59 4.91 2.59
CA HIS A 251 5.43 5.80 3.74
C HIS A 251 6.77 6.39 4.17
N THR A 252 7.39 7.17 3.29
CA THR A 252 8.75 7.71 3.44
C THR A 252 8.91 8.66 4.62
N GLN A 253 7.83 9.34 5.02
CA GLN A 253 7.80 10.31 6.11
C GLN A 253 8.17 9.74 7.48
N TYR A 254 8.24 8.44 7.63
CA TYR A 254 8.69 7.78 8.86
C TYR A 254 10.16 7.33 8.80
N GLY A 255 10.84 7.50 7.66
CA GLY A 255 12.23 7.06 7.47
C GLY A 255 12.45 5.59 7.82
N VAL A 256 13.61 5.28 8.39
CA VAL A 256 13.93 3.95 8.94
C VAL A 256 13.80 4.01 10.46
N SER A 257 12.61 3.79 10.99
CA SER A 257 12.24 3.97 12.39
C SER A 257 11.35 2.83 12.93
N LEU A 258 11.05 2.86 14.22
CA LEU A 258 10.02 2.01 14.82
C LEU A 258 8.63 2.33 14.29
N ASP A 259 8.39 3.58 13.88
CA ASP A 259 7.12 3.98 13.29
C ASP A 259 6.91 3.29 11.95
N THR A 260 7.95 3.20 11.10
CA THR A 260 7.92 2.39 9.88
C THR A 260 7.62 0.91 10.16
N ALA A 261 8.21 0.34 11.22
CA ALA A 261 7.89 -1.02 11.62
C ALA A 261 6.44 -1.17 12.09
N SER A 262 5.89 -0.15 12.77
CA SER A 262 4.48 -0.15 13.19
C SER A 262 3.52 -0.07 11.99
N ILE A 263 3.83 0.73 10.96
CA ILE A 263 3.08 0.77 9.70
C ILE A 263 3.10 -0.60 9.00
N PHE A 264 4.22 -1.32 9.03
CA PHE A 264 4.28 -2.68 8.49
C PHE A 264 3.32 -3.64 9.22
N VAL A 265 3.26 -3.57 10.55
CA VAL A 265 2.33 -4.38 11.36
C VAL A 265 0.88 -4.02 11.04
N VAL A 266 0.54 -2.72 10.95
CA VAL A 266 -0.79 -2.26 10.53
C VAL A 266 -1.12 -2.77 9.12
N ALA A 267 -0.16 -2.70 8.19
CA ALA A 267 -0.32 -3.20 6.82
C ALA A 267 -0.63 -4.71 6.77
N ILE A 268 0.02 -5.51 7.61
CA ILE A 268 -0.30 -6.94 7.79
C ILE A 268 -1.73 -7.09 8.33
N GLY A 269 -2.10 -6.32 9.35
CA GLY A 269 -3.44 -6.36 9.95
C GLY A 269 -4.55 -6.03 8.95
N LEU A 270 -4.41 -4.96 8.19
CA LEU A 270 -5.33 -4.60 7.09
C LEU A 270 -5.42 -5.71 6.04
N GLY A 271 -4.28 -6.29 5.68
CA GLY A 271 -4.23 -7.43 4.77
C GLY A 271 -4.93 -8.69 5.31
N LEU A 272 -4.87 -8.96 6.62
CA LEU A 272 -5.62 -10.03 7.25
C LEU A 272 -7.12 -9.75 7.26
N ILE A 273 -7.55 -8.52 7.56
CA ILE A 273 -8.96 -8.12 7.43
C ILE A 273 -9.43 -8.41 6.00
N ARG A 274 -8.68 -7.97 4.97
CA ARG A 274 -9.01 -8.27 3.58
C ARG A 274 -9.12 -9.77 3.30
N LYS A 275 -8.19 -10.56 3.84
CA LYS A 275 -8.13 -12.01 3.62
C LYS A 275 -9.33 -12.75 4.19
N TYR A 276 -9.79 -12.37 5.37
CA TYR A 276 -10.86 -13.07 6.10
C TYR A 276 -12.24 -12.41 5.95
N THR A 277 -12.31 -11.22 5.35
CA THR A 277 -13.54 -10.49 5.08
C THR A 277 -13.59 -10.01 3.62
N ASN A 278 -13.33 -8.74 3.37
CA ASN A 278 -13.29 -8.13 2.03
C ASN A 278 -12.54 -6.79 2.04
N THR A 279 -12.28 -6.23 0.85
CA THR A 279 -11.58 -4.93 0.73
C THR A 279 -12.39 -3.78 1.34
N THR A 280 -13.72 -3.80 1.25
CA THR A 280 -14.58 -2.76 1.86
C THR A 280 -14.38 -2.69 3.37
N SER A 281 -14.22 -3.84 4.03
CA SER A 281 -13.96 -3.89 5.49
C SER A 281 -12.55 -3.38 5.84
N SER A 282 -11.55 -3.68 5.02
CA SER A 282 -10.20 -3.13 5.17
C SER A 282 -10.19 -1.61 4.97
N MET A 283 -10.91 -1.10 3.94
CA MET A 283 -11.12 0.35 3.75
C MET A 283 -11.75 1.01 4.96
N LEU A 284 -12.82 0.41 5.50
CA LEU A 284 -13.50 0.95 6.68
C LEU A 284 -12.55 1.01 7.88
N CYS A 285 -11.75 -0.04 8.10
CA CYS A 285 -10.74 -0.06 9.16
C CYS A 285 -9.69 1.04 8.96
N HIS A 286 -9.13 1.16 7.74
CA HIS A 286 -8.08 2.13 7.43
C HIS A 286 -8.58 3.57 7.56
N VAL A 287 -9.75 3.89 6.99
CA VAL A 287 -10.38 5.21 7.14
C VAL A 287 -10.61 5.54 8.61
N SER A 288 -11.14 4.59 9.39
CA SER A 288 -11.41 4.81 10.81
C SER A 288 -10.13 5.01 11.62
N TYR A 289 -9.08 4.24 11.32
CA TYR A 289 -7.77 4.40 11.93
C TYR A 289 -7.17 5.80 11.63
N ASN A 290 -7.16 6.21 10.35
CA ASN A 290 -6.64 7.52 9.97
C ASN A 290 -7.46 8.67 10.58
N LEU A 291 -8.78 8.50 10.70
CA LEU A 291 -9.64 9.48 11.36
C LEU A 291 -9.30 9.60 12.86
N LEU A 292 -9.12 8.47 13.55
CA LEU A 292 -8.69 8.46 14.94
C LEU A 292 -7.33 9.11 15.12
N ALA A 293 -6.38 8.81 14.23
CA ALA A 293 -5.04 9.41 14.25
C ALA A 293 -5.08 10.93 14.00
N GLY A 294 -5.93 11.39 13.07
CA GLY A 294 -6.05 12.82 12.75
C GLY A 294 -6.80 13.63 13.82
N VAL A 295 -7.79 13.05 14.48
CA VAL A 295 -8.55 13.74 15.54
C VAL A 295 -7.83 13.66 16.87
N GLY A 296 -7.13 12.55 17.13
CA GLY A 296 -6.55 12.24 18.42
C GLY A 296 -7.60 11.90 19.48
N LEU A 297 -7.13 11.55 20.68
CA LEU A 297 -7.97 11.32 21.86
C LEU A 297 -7.45 12.15 23.03
N ALA A 298 -8.30 12.95 23.65
CA ALA A 298 -7.96 13.62 24.89
C ALA A 298 -7.95 12.62 26.06
N ASP A 299 -7.11 12.85 27.08
CA ASP A 299 -7.00 11.97 28.26
C ASP A 299 -8.36 11.73 28.94
N SER A 300 -9.23 12.74 28.97
CA SER A 300 -10.58 12.64 29.53
C SER A 300 -11.50 11.66 28.75
N GLN A 301 -11.21 11.39 27.47
CA GLN A 301 -11.97 10.49 26.62
C GLN A 301 -11.48 9.04 26.70
N LEU A 302 -10.26 8.83 27.19
CA LEU A 302 -9.60 7.51 27.20
C LEU A 302 -10.44 6.42 27.89
N PRO A 303 -11.05 6.62 29.08
CA PRO A 303 -11.86 5.56 29.71
C PRO A 303 -13.07 5.14 28.85
N VAL A 304 -13.70 6.11 28.18
CA VAL A 304 -14.84 5.82 27.28
C VAL A 304 -14.36 5.09 26.02
N ALA A 305 -13.25 5.53 25.43
CA ALA A 305 -12.65 4.90 24.25
C ALA A 305 -12.26 3.43 24.54
N VAL A 306 -11.63 3.17 25.70
CA VAL A 306 -11.28 1.81 26.14
C VAL A 306 -12.53 0.95 26.34
N ALA A 307 -13.58 1.50 26.97
CA ALA A 307 -14.84 0.76 27.16
C ALA A 307 -15.50 0.39 25.82
N ILE A 308 -15.52 1.31 24.85
CA ILE A 308 -16.03 1.07 23.51
C ILE A 308 -15.19 -0.01 22.81
N GLU A 309 -13.87 0.10 22.87
CA GLU A 309 -12.96 -0.86 22.23
C GLU A 309 -13.14 -2.27 22.80
N LEU A 310 -13.20 -2.42 24.11
CA LEU A 310 -13.47 -3.71 24.76
C LEU A 310 -14.81 -4.30 24.33
N ALA A 311 -15.85 -3.47 24.21
CA ALA A 311 -17.15 -3.91 23.69
C ALA A 311 -17.06 -4.38 22.23
N LEU A 312 -16.37 -3.62 21.35
CA LEU A 312 -16.16 -3.99 19.94
C LEU A 312 -15.38 -5.29 19.81
N VAL A 313 -14.30 -5.47 20.58
CA VAL A 313 -13.52 -6.71 20.61
C VAL A 313 -14.37 -7.88 21.10
N GLY A 314 -15.16 -7.69 22.17
CA GLY A 314 -16.06 -8.71 22.69
C GLY A 314 -17.12 -9.15 21.68
N VAL A 315 -17.76 -8.19 21.00
CA VAL A 315 -18.74 -8.46 19.93
C VAL A 315 -18.08 -9.15 18.73
N SER A 316 -16.86 -8.73 18.36
CA SER A 316 -16.09 -9.35 17.27
C SER A 316 -15.76 -10.82 17.59
N ALA A 317 -15.29 -11.09 18.80
CA ALA A 317 -14.99 -12.44 19.27
C ALA A 317 -16.23 -13.34 19.29
N TYR A 318 -17.35 -12.82 19.78
CA TYR A 318 -18.64 -13.52 19.77
C TYR A 318 -19.11 -13.79 18.34
N ALA A 319 -19.01 -12.83 17.45
CA ALA A 319 -19.41 -12.98 16.06
C ALA A 319 -18.59 -14.06 15.34
N ILE A 320 -17.27 -14.04 15.49
CA ILE A 320 -16.37 -15.06 14.93
C ILE A 320 -16.71 -16.45 15.48
N TRP A 321 -16.89 -16.56 16.78
CA TRP A 321 -17.25 -17.83 17.43
C TRP A 321 -18.61 -18.36 16.92
N SER A 322 -19.63 -17.49 16.82
CA SER A 322 -20.96 -17.87 16.34
C SER A 322 -20.93 -18.34 14.86
N GLN A 323 -20.12 -17.72 14.02
CA GLN A 323 -19.96 -18.10 12.61
C GLN A 323 -19.28 -19.49 12.50
N ARG A 324 -18.24 -19.75 13.29
CA ARG A 324 -17.57 -21.07 13.30
C ARG A 324 -18.51 -22.21 13.69
N ARG A 325 -19.46 -21.98 14.58
CA ARG A 325 -20.46 -22.98 14.96
C ARG A 325 -21.54 -23.24 13.91
N ARG A 326 -21.79 -22.27 13.02
CA ARG A 326 -22.78 -22.38 11.94
C ARG A 326 -22.24 -23.03 10.68
N SER A 327 -20.92 -23.08 10.49
CA SER A 327 -20.29 -23.78 9.39
C SER A 327 -20.30 -25.28 9.71
N PRO A 328 -21.00 -26.16 8.94
CA PRO A 328 -20.94 -27.59 9.16
C PRO A 328 -19.51 -28.05 8.94
N VAL A 329 -18.99 -28.89 9.84
CA VAL A 329 -17.76 -29.65 9.63
C VAL A 329 -17.98 -30.47 8.36
N PRO A 330 -17.09 -30.41 7.34
CA PRO A 330 -17.17 -31.34 6.22
C PRO A 330 -17.07 -32.75 6.81
N VAL A 331 -18.11 -33.55 6.66
CA VAL A 331 -18.03 -34.99 6.93
C VAL A 331 -17.11 -35.54 5.85
N GLU A 332 -15.87 -35.89 6.23
CA GLU A 332 -14.98 -36.67 5.40
C GLU A 332 -15.67 -38.00 5.09
N SER A 333 -16.04 -38.16 3.81
CA SER A 333 -16.50 -39.43 3.25
C SER A 333 -15.46 -39.95 2.27
#